data_d97bedb0a29dd53042d4d66b89969074
#
_entry.id   d97bedb0a29dd53042d4d66b89969074
#
_cell.length_a   1.000
_cell.length_b   1.000
_cell.length_c   1.000
_cell.angle_alpha   90.00
_cell.angle_beta   90.00
_cell.angle_gamma   90.00
#
_symmetry.space_group_name_H-M   'P 1'
#
loop_
_entity.id
_entity.type
_entity.pdbx_description
1 polymer ?
#
loop_
_entity_poly.entity_id
_entity_poly.type
_entity_poly.pdbx_seq_one_letter_code
_entity_poly.pdbx_strand_id
1 'polypeptide(L)'
;MKSTIFTPALNYLLRNDEKWCKAMGYFNPYLDPFKNHLRGSIPIYDLNSYRMYPNHNFVYDKLWVAQSQNLPAGELENLFTTTKKPNYPIFIKPRWGHLSAASKNCFKINNFDELSKYKHFKHMMWSEFVDGTEGMTDFIVLKGNIMHQITYKYSEKQNGFTDEYKYISSKTPTPKVISDWVTANLRDYTGIVNVQYRNNIIIEVGLRLARSGAYIIATDNHAILTNIYNVIDKNQWDYSLNDNMDFEPYYAFKCYTKMPIVYIWPQHILDLIVRSQTSRPFYEYYFEPVGREGMVFLQFMHDDLEKGMAIKKRIEFLFVLTQIITMILIVFTIVVLFSKWNCKYIFLIMMVLLYLTRFLNPHNTSYTLYKGQRQTIFGSGPPIGPEEITN
;
A
#
# COMPACT_ATOMS: atom_id res chain seq x y z
N MET A 1 -6.63 8.62 18.41
CA MET A 1 -7.96 9.14 18.01
C MET A 1 -8.96 8.00 18.14
N LYS A 2 -10.03 8.17 18.93
CA LYS A 2 -11.08 7.15 19.04
C LYS A 2 -11.76 7.03 17.68
N SER A 3 -11.78 5.82 17.11
CA SER A 3 -12.55 5.54 15.90
C SER A 3 -14.00 5.94 16.12
N THR A 4 -14.56 6.68 15.19
CA THR A 4 -15.99 6.98 15.23
C THR A 4 -16.77 5.66 15.16
N ILE A 5 -17.92 5.59 15.79
CA ILE A 5 -18.81 4.40 15.88
C ILE A 5 -19.11 3.80 14.48
N PHE A 6 -19.02 4.60 13.42
CA PHE A 6 -19.22 4.18 12.04
C PHE A 6 -18.08 3.32 11.47
N THR A 7 -16.85 3.47 11.94
CA THR A 7 -15.69 2.72 11.39
C THR A 7 -15.79 1.21 11.65
N PRO A 8 -16.18 0.72 12.84
CA PRO A 8 -16.34 -0.70 13.08
C PRO A 8 -17.50 -1.32 12.28
N ALA A 9 -18.64 -0.64 12.17
CA ALA A 9 -19.78 -1.14 11.40
C ALA A 9 -19.48 -1.18 9.89
N LEU A 10 -18.87 -0.12 9.36
CA LEU A 10 -18.44 -0.08 7.96
C LEU A 10 -17.37 -1.14 7.69
N ASN A 11 -16.40 -1.31 8.58
CA ASN A 11 -15.39 -2.36 8.48
C ASN A 11 -16.00 -3.76 8.54
N TYR A 12 -17.02 -3.98 9.37
CA TYR A 12 -17.74 -5.24 9.44
C TYR A 12 -18.46 -5.56 8.12
N LEU A 13 -19.21 -4.60 7.58
CA LEU A 13 -19.91 -4.73 6.31
C LEU A 13 -18.96 -4.95 5.14
N LEU A 14 -17.86 -4.19 5.08
CA LEU A 14 -16.85 -4.29 4.01
C LEU A 14 -15.99 -5.55 4.10
N ARG A 15 -15.85 -6.13 5.31
CA ARG A 15 -15.06 -7.36 5.51
C ARG A 15 -15.79 -8.63 5.11
N ASN A 16 -17.09 -8.67 5.23
CA ASN A 16 -17.81 -9.93 5.31
C ASN A 16 -18.68 -10.26 4.10
N ASP A 17 -19.00 -9.29 3.23
CA ASP A 17 -19.88 -9.57 2.09
C ASP A 17 -19.48 -8.82 0.82
N GLU A 18 -18.81 -9.56 -0.09
CA GLU A 18 -18.46 -9.06 -1.43
C GLU A 18 -19.70 -8.68 -2.24
N LYS A 19 -20.77 -9.48 -2.13
CA LYS A 19 -22.01 -9.24 -2.89
C LYS A 19 -22.68 -7.98 -2.39
N TRP A 20 -22.69 -7.76 -1.09
CA TRP A 20 -23.26 -6.57 -0.49
C TRP A 20 -22.44 -5.32 -0.84
N CYS A 21 -21.11 -5.38 -0.72
CA CYS A 21 -20.23 -4.28 -1.14
C CYS A 21 -20.43 -3.93 -2.61
N LYS A 22 -20.53 -4.96 -3.47
CA LYS A 22 -20.79 -4.79 -4.90
C LYS A 22 -22.20 -4.20 -5.16
N ALA A 23 -23.23 -4.72 -4.48
CA ALA A 23 -24.59 -4.23 -4.60
C ALA A 23 -24.75 -2.79 -4.12
N MET A 24 -24.10 -2.43 -3.03
CA MET A 24 -24.08 -1.07 -2.50
C MET A 24 -23.06 -0.17 -3.19
N GLY A 25 -22.17 -0.74 -4.07
CA GLY A 25 -21.11 -0.07 -4.82
C GLY A 25 -20.10 0.61 -3.92
N TYR A 26 -19.84 0.06 -2.77
CA TYR A 26 -18.69 0.43 -1.99
C TYR A 26 -17.42 -0.05 -2.69
N PHE A 27 -16.41 0.81 -2.75
CA PHE A 27 -15.09 0.34 -3.10
C PHE A 27 -14.58 -0.55 -2.01
N ASN A 28 -14.17 -1.73 -2.42
CA ASN A 28 -13.57 -2.65 -1.51
C ASN A 28 -12.11 -2.24 -1.27
N PRO A 29 -11.68 -2.01 -0.01
CA PRO A 29 -10.30 -1.70 0.29
C PRO A 29 -9.34 -2.84 -0.03
N TYR A 30 -9.88 -4.03 -0.25
CA TYR A 30 -9.16 -5.22 -0.67
C TYR A 30 -9.17 -5.41 -2.18
N LEU A 31 -9.50 -4.34 -2.90
CA LEU A 31 -9.44 -4.32 -4.33
C LEU A 31 -8.05 -4.71 -4.78
N ASP A 32 -8.00 -5.71 -5.62
CA ASP A 32 -6.82 -5.97 -6.41
C ASP A 32 -6.92 -5.13 -7.70
N PRO A 33 -6.22 -3.99 -7.78
CA PRO A 33 -6.23 -3.17 -8.97
C PRO A 33 -5.61 -3.87 -10.19
N PHE A 34 -4.99 -5.04 -9.99
CA PHE A 34 -4.23 -5.79 -10.99
C PHE A 34 -4.87 -7.10 -11.39
N LYS A 35 -6.07 -7.39 -10.89
CA LYS A 35 -6.79 -8.64 -11.08
C LYS A 35 -6.74 -9.22 -12.48
N ASN A 36 -6.87 -8.37 -13.47
CA ASN A 36 -6.95 -8.80 -14.87
C ASN A 36 -5.61 -8.69 -15.61
N HIS A 37 -4.55 -8.27 -14.92
CA HIS A 37 -3.28 -7.94 -15.52
C HIS A 37 -2.15 -8.89 -15.13
N LEU A 38 -2.23 -9.54 -13.97
CA LEU A 38 -1.16 -10.42 -13.48
C LEU A 38 -1.65 -11.88 -13.36
N ARG A 39 -0.78 -12.81 -13.79
CA ARG A 39 -0.99 -14.24 -13.57
C ARG A 39 -0.73 -14.58 -12.10
N GLY A 40 -1.35 -15.66 -11.61
CA GLY A 40 -1.21 -16.12 -10.24
C GLY A 40 0.22 -16.54 -9.83
N SER A 41 1.11 -16.73 -10.80
CA SER A 41 2.54 -16.97 -10.55
C SER A 41 3.30 -15.74 -10.04
N ILE A 42 2.76 -14.53 -10.23
CA ILE A 42 3.37 -13.31 -9.71
C ILE A 42 2.75 -12.98 -8.34
N PRO A 43 3.52 -13.02 -7.25
CA PRO A 43 3.00 -12.66 -5.95
C PRO A 43 2.76 -11.16 -5.85
N ILE A 44 1.57 -10.79 -5.37
CA ILE A 44 1.17 -9.38 -5.18
C ILE A 44 1.32 -8.99 -3.71
N TYR A 45 1.20 -9.96 -2.81
CA TYR A 45 1.15 -9.73 -1.36
C TYR A 45 2.24 -10.48 -0.63
N ASP A 46 2.73 -9.89 0.45
CA ASP A 46 3.83 -10.43 1.26
C ASP A 46 3.56 -11.84 1.79
N LEU A 47 2.33 -12.11 2.25
CA LEU A 47 1.97 -13.45 2.74
C LEU A 47 2.01 -14.51 1.63
N ASN A 48 1.63 -14.14 0.41
CA ASN A 48 1.69 -15.06 -0.73
C ASN A 48 3.14 -15.35 -1.13
N SER A 49 3.94 -14.31 -1.27
CA SER A 49 5.36 -14.47 -1.63
C SER A 49 6.16 -15.18 -0.53
N TYR A 50 5.82 -14.96 0.74
CA TYR A 50 6.39 -15.71 1.86
C TYR A 50 6.18 -17.22 1.69
N ARG A 51 4.98 -17.63 1.28
CA ARG A 51 4.63 -19.04 1.04
C ARG A 51 5.21 -19.59 -0.26
N MET A 52 5.29 -18.76 -1.30
CA MET A 52 5.79 -19.18 -2.62
C MET A 52 7.31 -19.41 -2.63
N TYR A 53 8.05 -18.70 -1.77
CA TYR A 53 9.51 -18.73 -1.73
C TYR A 53 10.06 -19.18 -0.37
N PRO A 54 9.78 -20.44 0.08
CA PRO A 54 10.13 -20.91 1.42
C PRO A 54 11.64 -20.90 1.70
N ASN A 55 12.48 -21.06 0.68
CA ASN A 55 13.93 -21.03 0.81
C ASN A 55 14.52 -19.62 0.96
N HIS A 56 13.73 -18.58 0.64
CA HIS A 56 14.15 -17.19 0.64
C HIS A 56 13.30 -16.30 1.53
N ASN A 57 12.27 -16.85 2.18
CA ASN A 57 11.33 -16.08 3.01
C ASN A 57 11.96 -15.55 4.31
N PHE A 58 13.20 -15.92 4.63
CA PHE A 58 13.98 -15.35 5.72
C PHE A 58 14.16 -13.82 5.60
N VAL A 59 14.07 -13.27 4.38
CA VAL A 59 14.14 -11.81 4.18
C VAL A 59 12.96 -11.04 4.79
N TYR A 60 11.88 -11.74 5.14
CA TYR A 60 10.76 -11.16 5.87
C TYR A 60 11.01 -11.01 7.37
N ASP A 61 12.08 -11.62 7.91
CA ASP A 61 12.56 -11.35 9.25
C ASP A 61 13.38 -10.04 9.25
N LYS A 62 12.74 -8.95 9.64
CA LYS A 62 13.37 -7.62 9.69
C LYS A 62 14.55 -7.56 10.66
N LEU A 63 14.58 -8.44 11.67
CA LEU A 63 15.73 -8.58 12.57
C LEU A 63 16.92 -9.18 11.83
N TRP A 64 16.70 -10.26 11.09
CA TRP A 64 17.74 -10.85 10.25
C TRP A 64 18.26 -9.85 9.21
N VAL A 65 17.38 -9.10 8.55
CA VAL A 65 17.75 -8.05 7.58
C VAL A 65 18.65 -7.00 8.24
N ALA A 66 18.30 -6.52 9.42
CA ALA A 66 19.13 -5.54 10.14
C ALA A 66 20.51 -6.12 10.50
N GLN A 67 20.56 -7.35 11.03
CA GLN A 67 21.80 -8.01 11.43
C GLN A 67 22.70 -8.37 10.24
N SER A 68 22.15 -8.73 9.09
CA SER A 68 22.89 -9.08 7.86
C SER A 68 23.70 -7.91 7.28
N GLN A 69 23.44 -6.69 7.72
CA GLN A 69 24.16 -5.48 7.32
C GLN A 69 24.85 -4.78 8.52
N ASN A 70 25.02 -5.51 9.64
CA ASN A 70 25.65 -5.03 10.87
C ASN A 70 24.94 -3.82 11.52
N LEU A 71 23.64 -3.61 11.26
CA LEU A 71 22.87 -2.62 11.98
C LEU A 71 22.58 -3.13 13.39
N PRO A 72 22.89 -2.35 14.46
CA PRO A 72 22.53 -2.73 15.82
C PRO A 72 21.03 -2.98 15.95
N ALA A 73 20.67 -4.21 16.29
CA ALA A 73 19.28 -4.65 16.35
C ALA A 73 19.13 -5.88 17.25
N GLY A 74 17.91 -6.10 17.74
CA GLY A 74 17.57 -7.26 18.56
C GLY A 74 16.07 -7.40 18.79
N GLU A 75 15.67 -8.42 19.51
CA GLU A 75 14.30 -8.58 19.95
C GLU A 75 13.97 -7.53 21.02
N LEU A 76 12.77 -6.93 20.91
CA LEU A 76 12.36 -5.87 21.84
C LEU A 76 12.35 -6.35 23.29
N GLU A 77 11.93 -7.58 23.54
CA GLU A 77 11.81 -8.16 24.86
C GLU A 77 13.17 -8.20 25.60
N ASN A 78 14.25 -8.44 24.87
CA ASN A 78 15.60 -8.51 25.42
C ASN A 78 16.10 -7.17 25.99
N LEU A 79 15.57 -6.03 25.50
CA LEU A 79 15.94 -4.72 26.03
C LEU A 79 15.49 -4.49 27.49
N PHE A 80 14.50 -5.22 27.96
CA PHE A 80 13.99 -5.10 29.33
C PHE A 80 14.73 -5.99 30.31
N THR A 81 15.47 -6.98 29.83
CA THR A 81 16.21 -7.95 30.66
C THR A 81 17.71 -7.74 30.63
N THR A 82 18.25 -7.08 29.59
CA THR A 82 19.68 -6.83 29.45
C THR A 82 20.15 -5.61 30.23
N THR A 83 21.36 -5.66 30.73
CA THR A 83 22.07 -4.52 31.38
C THR A 83 22.62 -3.53 30.33
N LYS A 84 22.95 -4.01 29.14
CA LYS A 84 23.50 -3.17 28.07
C LYS A 84 22.33 -2.47 27.35
N LYS A 85 22.25 -1.17 27.52
CA LYS A 85 21.25 -0.33 26.84
C LYS A 85 21.72 0.04 25.44
N PRO A 86 20.79 0.17 24.46
CA PRO A 86 21.12 0.66 23.13
C PRO A 86 21.40 2.17 23.16
N ASN A 87 22.06 2.67 22.13
CA ASN A 87 22.15 4.11 21.89
C ASN A 87 20.79 4.60 21.33
N TYR A 88 20.24 5.64 21.95
CA TYR A 88 19.02 6.27 21.46
C TYR A 88 19.31 7.38 20.43
N PRO A 89 18.42 7.64 19.48
CA PRO A 89 17.11 7.01 19.31
C PRO A 89 17.19 5.63 18.70
N ILE A 90 16.25 4.75 19.10
CA ILE A 90 16.01 3.46 18.45
C ILE A 90 14.67 3.45 17.72
N PHE A 91 14.50 2.47 16.87
CA PHE A 91 13.22 2.23 16.17
C PHE A 91 12.68 0.85 16.53
N ILE A 92 11.45 0.79 17.03
CA ILE A 92 10.76 -0.48 17.30
C ILE A 92 9.66 -0.72 16.26
N LYS A 93 9.56 -1.96 15.79
CA LYS A 93 8.62 -2.37 14.75
C LYS A 93 8.32 -3.87 14.84
N PRO A 94 7.19 -4.33 14.23
CA PRO A 94 6.93 -5.76 14.08
C PRO A 94 8.10 -6.45 13.36
N ARG A 95 8.57 -7.58 13.91
CA ARG A 95 9.69 -8.35 13.38
C ARG A 95 9.38 -8.92 12.00
N TRP A 96 8.17 -9.48 11.80
CA TRP A 96 7.80 -10.24 10.61
C TRP A 96 7.11 -9.37 9.55
N GLY A 97 7.79 -9.13 8.42
CA GLY A 97 7.31 -8.26 7.35
C GLY A 97 6.04 -8.75 6.67
N HIS A 98 5.91 -10.05 6.45
CA HIS A 98 4.74 -10.64 5.80
C HIS A 98 3.45 -10.61 6.64
N LEU A 99 3.57 -10.31 7.94
CA LEU A 99 2.45 -10.18 8.89
C LEU A 99 2.16 -8.73 9.28
N SER A 100 2.98 -7.79 8.83
CA SER A 100 2.85 -6.37 9.16
C SER A 100 2.64 -5.55 7.91
N ALA A 101 1.82 -4.51 7.99
CA ALA A 101 1.57 -3.61 6.89
C ALA A 101 1.37 -2.18 7.39
N ALA A 102 1.57 -1.21 6.50
CA ALA A 102 1.21 0.19 6.69
C ALA A 102 1.85 0.86 7.91
N SER A 103 3.11 0.54 8.23
CA SER A 103 3.85 1.10 9.38
C SER A 103 3.12 0.99 10.72
N LYS A 104 2.19 0.05 10.86
CA LYS A 104 1.47 -0.19 12.10
C LYS A 104 2.44 -0.72 13.17
N ASN A 105 2.29 -0.20 14.39
CA ASN A 105 3.16 -0.54 15.53
C ASN A 105 4.65 -0.23 15.27
N CYS A 106 4.94 0.83 14.51
CA CYS A 106 6.28 1.33 14.27
C CYS A 106 6.49 2.63 15.06
N PHE A 107 7.53 2.70 15.90
CA PHE A 107 7.73 3.82 16.81
C PHE A 107 9.21 4.18 16.90
N LYS A 108 9.51 5.48 16.80
CA LYS A 108 10.81 6.04 17.17
C LYS A 108 10.81 6.27 18.68
N ILE A 109 11.83 5.78 19.35
CA ILE A 109 11.96 5.83 20.81
C ILE A 109 13.24 6.63 21.13
N ASN A 110 13.09 7.70 21.88
CA ASN A 110 14.18 8.63 22.16
C ASN A 110 14.90 8.36 23.49
N ASN A 111 14.29 7.58 24.40
CA ASN A 111 14.86 7.27 25.70
C ASN A 111 14.20 6.02 26.30
N PHE A 112 14.73 5.58 27.42
CA PHE A 112 14.25 4.37 28.11
C PHE A 112 12.84 4.53 28.71
N ASP A 113 12.47 5.72 29.15
CA ASP A 113 11.14 5.96 29.74
C ASP A 113 10.03 5.82 28.68
N GLU A 114 10.31 6.30 27.45
CA GLU A 114 9.44 6.02 26.31
C GLU A 114 9.35 4.52 26.01
N LEU A 115 10.48 3.83 26.00
CA LEU A 115 10.54 2.40 25.72
C LEU A 115 9.70 1.57 26.69
N SER A 116 9.65 1.95 27.95
CA SER A 116 8.92 1.22 29.00
C SER A 116 7.42 1.05 28.69
N LYS A 117 6.84 1.98 27.94
CA LYS A 117 5.42 1.94 27.51
C LYS A 117 5.12 0.77 26.56
N TYR A 118 6.13 0.20 25.94
CA TYR A 118 6.00 -0.84 24.92
C TYR A 118 6.38 -2.23 25.43
N LYS A 119 6.63 -2.40 26.73
CA LYS A 119 7.03 -3.68 27.35
C LYS A 119 6.06 -4.84 27.08
N HIS A 120 4.78 -4.53 26.85
CA HIS A 120 3.74 -5.52 26.61
C HIS A 120 3.59 -5.94 25.14
N PHE A 121 4.33 -5.29 24.21
CA PHE A 121 4.29 -5.65 22.80
C PHE A 121 5.10 -6.92 22.58
N LYS A 122 4.53 -7.87 21.84
CA LYS A 122 5.15 -9.16 21.50
C LYS A 122 5.54 -9.21 20.02
N HIS A 123 6.50 -10.07 19.70
CA HIS A 123 6.97 -10.28 18.32
C HIS A 123 7.50 -8.99 17.65
N MET A 124 8.04 -8.11 18.46
CA MET A 124 8.65 -6.85 18.02
C MET A 124 10.16 -6.98 17.99
N MET A 125 10.77 -6.23 17.10
CA MET A 125 12.20 -5.98 17.09
C MET A 125 12.51 -4.52 17.37
N TRP A 126 13.73 -4.24 17.81
CA TRP A 126 14.31 -2.91 17.79
C TRP A 126 15.52 -2.87 16.86
N SER A 127 15.81 -1.72 16.32
CA SER A 127 17.07 -1.40 15.64
C SER A 127 17.53 0.00 16.02
N GLU A 128 18.80 0.32 15.76
CA GLU A 128 19.21 1.72 15.71
C GLU A 128 18.31 2.48 14.73
N PHE A 129 18.01 3.75 15.07
CA PHE A 129 17.15 4.57 14.21
C PHE A 129 17.93 5.03 12.98
N VAL A 130 17.48 4.63 11.80
CA VAL A 130 18.04 5.07 10.53
C VAL A 130 17.28 6.33 10.08
N ASP A 131 17.98 7.44 10.06
CA ASP A 131 17.45 8.71 9.57
C ASP A 131 17.57 8.82 8.04
N GLY A 132 17.02 9.89 7.47
CA GLY A 132 17.12 10.22 6.06
C GLY A 132 15.89 9.87 5.25
N THR A 133 15.93 10.27 3.98
CA THR A 133 14.84 10.03 3.01
C THR A 133 14.77 8.55 2.67
N GLU A 134 13.55 8.04 2.65
CA GLU A 134 13.28 6.66 2.27
C GLU A 134 13.33 6.50 0.75
N GLY A 135 14.10 5.50 0.33
CA GLY A 135 14.11 4.97 -1.01
C GLY A 135 13.58 3.54 -1.04
N MET A 136 13.22 3.09 -2.21
CA MET A 136 12.77 1.72 -2.43
C MET A 136 13.17 1.30 -3.84
N THR A 137 13.46 0.02 -4.03
CA THR A 137 13.74 -0.53 -5.36
C THR A 137 13.07 -1.88 -5.51
N ASP A 138 12.42 -2.08 -6.65
CA ASP A 138 12.03 -3.39 -7.14
C ASP A 138 13.11 -3.92 -8.07
N PHE A 139 13.62 -5.09 -7.78
CA PHE A 139 14.55 -5.82 -8.62
C PHE A 139 13.86 -7.01 -9.27
N ILE A 140 14.11 -7.23 -10.56
CA ILE A 140 13.83 -8.49 -11.23
C ILE A 140 15.13 -9.30 -11.20
N VAL A 141 15.09 -10.44 -10.52
CA VAL A 141 16.27 -11.27 -10.24
C VAL A 141 16.14 -12.63 -10.92
N LEU A 142 17.18 -13.07 -11.61
CA LEU A 142 17.29 -14.40 -12.21
C LEU A 142 18.52 -15.11 -11.67
N LYS A 143 18.33 -16.17 -10.91
CA LYS A 143 19.42 -16.98 -10.29
C LYS A 143 20.45 -16.09 -9.58
N GLY A 144 19.96 -15.17 -8.76
CA GLY A 144 20.79 -14.24 -8.00
C GLY A 144 21.31 -13.03 -8.78
N ASN A 145 21.15 -12.98 -10.09
CA ASN A 145 21.58 -11.84 -10.91
C ASN A 145 20.46 -10.83 -11.06
N ILE A 146 20.75 -9.57 -10.81
CA ILE A 146 19.82 -8.47 -11.05
C ILE A 146 19.74 -8.20 -12.56
N MET A 147 18.57 -8.41 -13.13
CA MET A 147 18.33 -8.24 -14.57
C MET A 147 17.75 -6.86 -14.88
N HIS A 148 16.92 -6.31 -14.00
CA HIS A 148 16.31 -4.99 -14.15
C HIS A 148 15.92 -4.42 -12.78
N GLN A 149 15.75 -3.09 -12.73
CA GLN A 149 15.37 -2.40 -11.50
C GLN A 149 14.39 -1.26 -11.76
N ILE A 150 13.52 -1.01 -10.80
CA ILE A 150 12.63 0.14 -10.75
C ILE A 150 12.85 0.81 -9.39
N THR A 151 13.33 2.06 -9.42
CA THR A 151 13.69 2.80 -8.20
C THR A 151 12.62 3.82 -7.86
N TYR A 152 12.34 3.94 -6.58
CA TYR A 152 11.40 4.88 -6.00
C TYR A 152 12.13 5.80 -5.03
N LYS A 153 11.76 7.08 -5.04
CA LYS A 153 12.17 8.05 -4.03
C LYS A 153 10.93 8.67 -3.43
N TYR A 154 10.84 8.64 -2.13
CA TYR A 154 9.75 9.30 -1.41
C TYR A 154 9.99 10.80 -1.33
N SER A 155 8.91 11.58 -1.20
CA SER A 155 9.01 13.01 -0.90
C SER A 155 9.73 13.22 0.44
N GLU A 156 10.41 14.37 0.59
CA GLU A 156 11.12 14.71 1.82
C GLU A 156 10.20 14.76 3.05
N LYS A 157 8.99 15.26 2.85
CA LYS A 157 7.95 15.24 3.88
C LYS A 157 7.27 13.88 3.91
N GLN A 158 7.79 13.02 4.76
CA GLN A 158 7.26 11.69 5.00
C GLN A 158 6.94 11.53 6.48
N ASN A 159 5.74 11.08 6.79
CA ASN A 159 5.32 10.75 8.15
C ASN A 159 4.80 9.32 8.18
N GLY A 160 5.71 8.37 8.36
CA GLY A 160 5.39 6.96 8.33
C GLY A 160 4.78 6.54 6.99
N PHE A 161 3.48 6.29 6.97
CA PHE A 161 2.77 5.84 5.77
C PHE A 161 2.38 6.98 4.82
N THR A 162 2.37 8.23 5.29
CA THR A 162 1.98 9.39 4.50
C THR A 162 3.18 9.99 3.79
N ASP A 163 3.09 10.08 2.50
CA ASP A 163 4.03 10.73 1.59
C ASP A 163 3.25 11.71 0.70
N GLU A 164 3.84 12.82 0.32
CA GLU A 164 3.21 13.76 -0.62
C GLU A 164 3.18 13.16 -2.03
N TYR A 165 4.28 12.54 -2.43
CA TYR A 165 4.43 11.83 -3.68
C TYR A 165 5.57 10.81 -3.61
N LYS A 166 5.64 9.92 -4.61
CA LYS A 166 6.78 9.06 -4.89
C LYS A 166 7.24 9.30 -6.31
N TYR A 167 8.53 9.55 -6.47
CA TYR A 167 9.19 9.54 -7.78
C TYR A 167 9.52 8.12 -8.17
N ILE A 168 9.23 7.71 -9.41
CA ILE A 168 9.38 6.34 -9.92
C ILE A 168 10.14 6.38 -11.23
N SER A 169 11.22 5.60 -11.34
CA SER A 169 12.07 5.58 -12.52
C SER A 169 12.78 4.22 -12.71
N SER A 170 12.83 3.73 -13.94
CA SER A 170 13.72 2.63 -14.33
C SER A 170 15.16 3.09 -14.58
N LYS A 171 15.35 4.37 -14.89
CA LYS A 171 16.64 4.98 -15.26
C LYS A 171 17.47 5.43 -14.07
N THR A 172 16.85 5.58 -12.87
CA THR A 172 17.57 6.01 -11.67
C THR A 172 18.24 4.81 -11.01
N PRO A 173 19.58 4.81 -10.88
CA PRO A 173 20.27 3.67 -10.29
C PRO A 173 19.97 3.56 -8.79
N THR A 174 19.87 2.33 -8.34
CA THR A 174 19.84 2.02 -6.91
C THR A 174 21.24 2.21 -6.30
N PRO A 175 21.36 2.62 -5.03
CA PRO A 175 22.64 2.65 -4.37
C PRO A 175 23.33 1.27 -4.42
N LYS A 176 24.61 1.26 -4.81
CA LYS A 176 25.36 0.01 -5.07
C LYS A 176 25.32 -0.96 -3.87
N VAL A 177 25.40 -0.45 -2.66
CA VAL A 177 25.35 -1.27 -1.44
C VAL A 177 24.06 -2.08 -1.31
N ILE A 178 22.94 -1.56 -1.82
CA ILE A 178 21.64 -2.25 -1.82
C ILE A 178 21.64 -3.38 -2.86
N SER A 179 22.12 -3.10 -4.06
CA SER A 179 22.23 -4.11 -5.13
C SER A 179 23.22 -5.23 -4.72
N ASP A 180 24.37 -4.88 -4.12
CA ASP A 180 25.35 -5.83 -3.61
C ASP A 180 24.74 -6.72 -2.52
N TRP A 181 23.94 -6.14 -1.61
CA TRP A 181 23.25 -6.91 -0.57
C TRP A 181 22.29 -7.94 -1.16
N VAL A 182 21.48 -7.54 -2.17
CA VAL A 182 20.56 -8.45 -2.87
C VAL A 182 21.33 -9.60 -3.50
N THR A 183 22.37 -9.32 -4.26
CA THR A 183 23.19 -10.32 -4.93
C THR A 183 23.90 -11.26 -3.93
N ALA A 184 24.38 -10.72 -2.82
CA ALA A 184 25.09 -11.51 -1.79
C ALA A 184 24.17 -12.46 -1.01
N ASN A 185 22.95 -12.02 -0.70
CA ASN A 185 22.02 -12.75 0.18
C ASN A 185 20.97 -13.59 -0.57
N LEU A 186 20.73 -13.30 -1.84
CA LEU A 186 19.72 -13.99 -2.66
C LEU A 186 20.34 -14.66 -3.90
N ARG A 187 21.47 -15.36 -3.71
CA ARG A 187 22.33 -15.91 -4.81
C ARG A 187 21.61 -16.80 -5.80
N ASP A 188 20.67 -17.60 -5.34
CA ASP A 188 19.89 -18.59 -6.15
C ASP A 188 18.45 -18.17 -6.35
N TYR A 189 18.08 -17.00 -5.86
CA TYR A 189 16.71 -16.53 -5.98
C TYR A 189 16.38 -16.18 -7.43
N THR A 190 15.17 -16.53 -7.83
CA THR A 190 14.58 -16.12 -9.10
C THR A 190 13.19 -15.57 -8.81
N GLY A 191 12.96 -14.32 -9.17
CA GLY A 191 11.69 -13.62 -8.91
C GLY A 191 11.85 -12.12 -8.75
N ILE A 192 10.97 -11.52 -7.99
CA ILE A 192 10.95 -10.07 -7.73
C ILE A 192 11.34 -9.82 -6.29
N VAL A 193 12.20 -8.83 -6.07
CA VAL A 193 12.63 -8.40 -4.73
C VAL A 193 12.35 -6.91 -4.58
N ASN A 194 11.53 -6.56 -3.62
CA ASN A 194 11.31 -5.18 -3.19
C ASN A 194 12.18 -4.88 -1.97
N VAL A 195 13.00 -3.85 -2.03
CA VAL A 195 13.89 -3.44 -0.93
C VAL A 195 13.60 -2.00 -0.56
N GLN A 196 13.29 -1.75 0.71
CA GLN A 196 13.15 -0.42 1.29
C GLN A 196 14.41 -0.07 2.09
N TYR A 197 14.89 1.16 1.94
CA TYR A 197 16.15 1.60 2.57
C TYR A 197 16.12 3.10 2.91
N ARG A 198 16.96 3.48 3.88
CA ARG A 198 17.28 4.88 4.22
C ARG A 198 18.79 5.00 4.39
N ASN A 199 19.38 6.07 3.85
CA ASN A 199 20.83 6.28 3.92
C ASN A 199 21.64 5.00 3.62
N ASN A 200 21.26 4.27 2.58
CA ASN A 200 21.87 3.01 2.17
C ASN A 200 21.74 1.84 3.17
N ILE A 201 20.93 1.98 4.21
CA ILE A 201 20.61 0.92 5.17
C ILE A 201 19.24 0.33 4.81
N ILE A 202 19.19 -0.97 4.60
CA ILE A 202 17.95 -1.69 4.29
C ILE A 202 17.09 -1.78 5.55
N ILE A 203 15.82 -1.37 5.43
CA ILE A 203 14.87 -1.37 6.55
C ILE A 203 13.79 -2.44 6.42
N GLU A 204 13.49 -2.87 5.19
CA GLU A 204 12.50 -3.91 4.90
C GLU A 204 12.75 -4.54 3.53
N VAL A 205 12.47 -5.84 3.40
CA VAL A 205 12.56 -6.59 2.14
C VAL A 205 11.29 -7.40 1.96
N GLY A 206 10.82 -7.49 0.71
CA GLY A 206 9.69 -8.34 0.31
C GLY A 206 9.96 -9.01 -1.04
N LEU A 207 9.42 -10.20 -1.23
CA LEU A 207 9.62 -10.99 -2.47
C LEU A 207 8.46 -10.77 -3.45
N ARG A 208 8.12 -9.51 -3.67
CA ARG A 208 7.03 -9.06 -4.56
C ARG A 208 7.30 -7.64 -5.04
N LEU A 209 6.55 -7.15 -6.03
CA LEU A 209 6.61 -5.75 -6.45
C LEU A 209 6.08 -4.81 -5.35
N ALA A 210 6.57 -3.59 -5.34
CA ALA A 210 5.99 -2.52 -4.55
C ALA A 210 4.55 -2.24 -4.96
N ARG A 211 3.64 -2.06 -3.99
CA ARG A 211 2.21 -1.87 -4.29
C ARG A 211 1.86 -0.56 -4.96
N SER A 212 2.53 0.53 -4.69
CA SER A 212 2.11 1.83 -5.20
C SER A 212 2.91 2.26 -6.42
N GLY A 213 2.25 2.34 -7.56
CA GLY A 213 2.78 2.89 -8.80
C GLY A 213 3.55 1.91 -9.68
N ALA A 214 4.42 1.06 -9.12
CA ALA A 214 5.23 0.13 -9.90
C ALA A 214 4.41 -0.92 -10.65
N TYR A 215 3.38 -1.40 -10.03
CA TYR A 215 2.50 -2.37 -10.67
C TYR A 215 1.89 -1.85 -11.96
N ILE A 216 1.41 -0.60 -11.92
CA ILE A 216 0.78 0.00 -13.09
C ILE A 216 1.79 0.12 -14.21
N ILE A 217 3.02 0.53 -13.88
CA ILE A 217 4.11 0.61 -14.86
C ILE A 217 4.46 -0.78 -15.39
N ALA A 218 4.59 -1.76 -14.50
CA ALA A 218 4.93 -3.12 -14.90
C ALA A 218 3.83 -3.76 -15.77
N THR A 219 2.55 -3.52 -15.46
CA THR A 219 1.43 -4.09 -16.22
C THR A 219 1.15 -3.37 -17.53
N ASP A 220 1.43 -2.07 -17.61
CA ASP A 220 1.30 -1.27 -18.83
C ASP A 220 2.53 -1.37 -19.74
N ASN A 221 3.70 -1.71 -19.18
CA ASN A 221 4.90 -1.96 -19.97
C ASN A 221 5.00 -3.44 -20.33
N HIS A 222 4.66 -3.77 -21.57
CA HIS A 222 4.64 -5.14 -22.08
C HIS A 222 6.01 -5.85 -21.96
N ALA A 223 7.12 -5.14 -22.16
CA ALA A 223 8.47 -5.71 -22.08
C ALA A 223 8.82 -6.11 -20.65
N ILE A 224 8.56 -5.22 -19.68
CA ILE A 224 8.75 -5.52 -18.25
C ILE A 224 7.89 -6.72 -17.84
N LEU A 225 6.59 -6.70 -18.17
CA LEU A 225 5.66 -7.76 -17.77
C LEU A 225 6.04 -9.10 -18.40
N THR A 226 6.43 -9.10 -19.69
CA THR A 226 6.87 -10.31 -20.40
C THR A 226 8.12 -10.90 -19.74
N ASN A 227 9.11 -10.08 -19.42
CA ASN A 227 10.31 -10.54 -18.75
C ASN A 227 10.05 -11.01 -17.32
N ILE A 228 9.15 -10.38 -16.58
CA ILE A 228 8.71 -10.91 -15.26
C ILE A 228 8.16 -12.33 -15.42
N TYR A 229 7.29 -12.58 -16.40
CA TYR A 229 6.75 -13.93 -16.64
C TYR A 229 7.84 -14.91 -17.10
N ASN A 230 8.74 -14.49 -17.97
CA ASN A 230 9.84 -15.34 -18.41
C ASN A 230 10.76 -15.75 -17.25
N VAL A 231 11.04 -14.81 -16.32
CA VAL A 231 11.84 -15.07 -15.14
C VAL A 231 11.11 -16.05 -14.20
N ILE A 232 9.87 -15.77 -13.84
CA ILE A 232 9.16 -16.54 -12.83
C ILE A 232 8.72 -17.92 -13.35
N ASP A 233 8.15 -17.98 -14.56
CA ASP A 233 7.56 -19.21 -15.10
C ASP A 233 8.57 -20.09 -15.83
N LYS A 234 9.66 -19.50 -16.40
CA LYS A 234 10.59 -20.20 -17.29
C LYS A 234 12.05 -20.16 -16.85
N ASN A 235 12.41 -19.39 -15.81
CA ASN A 235 13.81 -19.13 -15.42
C ASN A 235 14.67 -18.60 -16.59
N GLN A 236 14.13 -17.69 -17.40
CA GLN A 236 14.75 -17.13 -18.59
C GLN A 236 14.59 -15.62 -18.62
N TRP A 237 15.50 -14.95 -19.35
CA TRP A 237 15.45 -13.52 -19.64
C TRP A 237 15.48 -13.30 -21.14
N ASP A 238 14.59 -12.47 -21.63
CA ASP A 238 14.58 -12.09 -23.05
C ASP A 238 15.31 -10.75 -23.23
N TYR A 239 16.56 -10.85 -23.66
CA TYR A 239 17.42 -9.70 -23.90
C TYR A 239 16.93 -8.81 -25.05
N SER A 240 16.13 -9.33 -25.97
CA SER A 240 15.58 -8.55 -27.10
C SER A 240 14.58 -7.48 -26.62
N LEU A 241 14.08 -7.58 -25.41
CA LEU A 241 13.14 -6.63 -24.82
C LEU A 241 13.81 -5.50 -24.03
N ASN A 242 15.13 -5.57 -23.79
CA ASN A 242 15.82 -4.64 -22.89
C ASN A 242 15.58 -3.16 -23.23
N ASP A 243 15.67 -2.81 -24.51
CA ASP A 243 15.52 -1.42 -24.98
C ASP A 243 14.10 -0.85 -24.74
N ASN A 244 13.12 -1.73 -24.51
CA ASN A 244 11.72 -1.38 -24.28
C ASN A 244 11.32 -1.44 -22.80
N MET A 245 12.24 -1.78 -21.90
CA MET A 245 11.95 -1.89 -20.46
C MET A 245 12.06 -0.54 -19.74
N ASP A 246 12.81 0.39 -20.29
CA ASP A 246 12.91 1.73 -19.73
C ASP A 246 11.67 2.57 -20.01
N PHE A 247 11.30 3.38 -19.04
CA PHE A 247 10.19 4.32 -19.14
C PHE A 247 10.57 5.69 -18.59
N GLU A 248 9.86 6.72 -19.06
CA GLU A 248 10.03 8.06 -18.52
C GLU A 248 9.53 8.15 -17.07
N PRO A 249 10.24 8.90 -16.23
CA PRO A 249 9.89 8.99 -14.82
C PRO A 249 8.46 9.49 -14.58
N TYR A 250 7.86 8.99 -13.50
CA TYR A 250 6.55 9.41 -13.00
C TYR A 250 6.61 9.79 -11.55
N TYR A 251 5.64 10.62 -11.16
CA TYR A 251 5.30 10.89 -9.76
C TYR A 251 3.99 10.21 -9.43
N ALA A 252 3.98 9.38 -8.41
CA ALA A 252 2.77 8.76 -7.88
C ALA A 252 2.26 9.56 -6.68
N PHE A 253 0.99 9.93 -6.71
CA PHE A 253 0.33 10.76 -5.70
C PHE A 253 -0.73 9.95 -4.97
N LYS A 254 -0.80 10.13 -3.64
CA LYS A 254 -1.89 9.62 -2.81
C LYS A 254 -2.79 10.78 -2.40
N CYS A 255 -4.09 10.63 -2.61
CA CYS A 255 -5.09 11.58 -2.14
C CYS A 255 -5.64 11.12 -0.81
N TYR A 256 -5.66 12.02 0.17
CA TYR A 256 -6.06 11.74 1.56
C TYR A 256 -7.36 12.41 1.91
N THR A 257 -8.10 11.80 2.84
CA THR A 257 -9.29 12.41 3.44
C THR A 257 -9.43 12.07 4.90
N LYS A 258 -9.87 13.05 5.70
CA LYS A 258 -10.29 12.88 7.09
C LYS A 258 -11.81 12.66 7.22
N MET A 259 -12.53 12.88 6.13
CA MET A 259 -13.98 12.65 6.09
C MET A 259 -14.25 11.14 6.09
N PRO A 260 -15.25 10.67 6.83
CA PRO A 260 -15.73 9.31 6.67
C PRO A 260 -16.26 9.13 5.25
N ILE A 261 -15.88 8.01 4.63
CA ILE A 261 -16.45 7.63 3.33
C ILE A 261 -17.86 7.13 3.61
N VAL A 262 -18.83 8.02 3.50
CA VAL A 262 -20.23 7.69 3.75
C VAL A 262 -20.86 7.08 2.50
N TYR A 263 -20.34 7.45 1.32
CA TYR A 263 -20.97 7.08 0.06
C TYR A 263 -20.01 7.17 -1.13
N ILE A 264 -20.11 6.26 -2.09
CA ILE A 264 -19.16 6.16 -3.20
C ILE A 264 -19.77 6.54 -4.56
N TRP A 265 -21.07 6.82 -4.65
CA TRP A 265 -21.67 7.19 -5.93
C TRP A 265 -21.04 8.42 -6.62
N PRO A 266 -20.48 9.43 -5.93
CA PRO A 266 -19.77 10.51 -6.60
C PRO A 266 -18.43 10.11 -7.23
N GLN A 267 -17.97 8.89 -7.04
CA GLN A 267 -16.64 8.49 -7.48
C GLN A 267 -16.50 8.48 -9.01
N HIS A 268 -17.54 8.19 -9.75
CA HIS A 268 -17.49 8.30 -11.21
C HIS A 268 -17.23 9.74 -11.69
N ILE A 269 -17.68 10.75 -10.93
CA ILE A 269 -17.40 12.16 -11.22
C ILE A 269 -15.92 12.45 -10.96
N LEU A 270 -15.39 11.97 -9.83
CA LEU A 270 -13.97 12.09 -9.53
C LEU A 270 -13.12 11.34 -10.56
N ASP A 271 -13.54 10.17 -10.97
CA ASP A 271 -12.88 9.37 -12.00
C ASP A 271 -12.81 10.12 -13.33
N LEU A 272 -13.89 10.73 -13.77
CA LEU A 272 -13.89 11.58 -14.97
C LEU A 272 -12.94 12.76 -14.85
N ILE A 273 -12.88 13.41 -13.68
CA ILE A 273 -11.98 14.54 -13.44
C ILE A 273 -10.53 14.06 -13.45
N VAL A 274 -10.23 12.94 -12.79
CA VAL A 274 -8.88 12.37 -12.76
C VAL A 274 -8.44 11.98 -14.16
N ARG A 275 -9.28 11.26 -14.91
CA ARG A 275 -8.98 10.82 -16.29
C ARG A 275 -8.80 11.98 -17.26
N SER A 276 -9.45 13.10 -17.02
CA SER A 276 -9.25 14.30 -17.85
C SER A 276 -7.92 14.99 -17.61
N GLN A 277 -7.23 14.71 -16.49
CA GLN A 277 -6.00 15.38 -16.07
C GLN A 277 -4.80 14.45 -15.93
N THR A 278 -5.03 13.15 -15.83
CA THR A 278 -3.98 12.12 -15.78
C THR A 278 -4.42 10.86 -16.48
N SER A 279 -3.49 10.21 -17.17
CA SER A 279 -3.76 8.97 -17.92
C SER A 279 -3.81 7.71 -17.04
N ARG A 280 -3.35 7.78 -15.78
CA ARG A 280 -3.12 6.60 -14.96
C ARG A 280 -3.67 6.73 -13.54
N PRO A 281 -4.99 6.84 -13.36
CA PRO A 281 -5.60 6.76 -12.04
C PRO A 281 -5.66 5.31 -11.58
N PHE A 282 -5.48 5.09 -10.28
CA PHE A 282 -5.84 3.82 -9.65
C PHE A 282 -6.42 4.05 -8.26
N TYR A 283 -7.23 3.11 -7.79
CA TYR A 283 -7.97 3.25 -6.56
C TYR A 283 -7.42 2.29 -5.53
N GLU A 284 -6.96 2.85 -4.42
CA GLU A 284 -6.55 2.08 -3.25
C GLU A 284 -7.12 2.76 -2.01
N TYR A 285 -7.80 1.97 -1.18
CA TYR A 285 -8.44 2.48 0.03
C TYR A 285 -7.80 1.86 1.25
N TYR A 286 -7.51 2.72 2.22
CA TYR A 286 -7.15 2.32 3.56
C TYR A 286 -8.19 2.87 4.51
N PHE A 287 -9.06 2.01 5.05
CA PHE A 287 -10.17 2.43 5.92
C PHE A 287 -9.76 2.76 7.34
N GLU A 288 -8.57 2.41 7.79
CA GLU A 288 -8.03 2.88 9.04
C GLU A 288 -7.28 4.20 8.79
N PRO A 289 -7.45 5.20 9.67
CA PRO A 289 -6.68 6.43 9.56
C PRO A 289 -5.19 6.12 9.55
N VAL A 290 -4.51 6.52 8.50
CA VAL A 290 -3.08 6.35 8.37
C VAL A 290 -2.42 7.67 8.66
N GLY A 291 -1.99 7.85 9.90
CA GLY A 291 -1.36 9.08 10.33
C GLY A 291 -2.31 10.28 10.48
N ARG A 292 -1.78 11.49 10.37
CA ARG A 292 -2.50 12.75 10.56
C ARG A 292 -3.36 13.14 9.35
N GLU A 293 -3.03 12.62 8.17
CA GLU A 293 -3.66 13.00 6.90
C GLU A 293 -5.00 12.29 6.67
N GLY A 294 -5.26 11.18 7.35
CA GLY A 294 -6.48 10.41 7.23
C GLY A 294 -6.33 9.19 6.33
N MET A 295 -7.39 8.86 5.58
CA MET A 295 -7.45 7.69 4.71
C MET A 295 -7.02 8.02 3.29
N VAL A 296 -6.34 7.09 2.62
CA VAL A 296 -6.11 7.15 1.17
C VAL A 296 -7.39 6.70 0.46
N PHE A 297 -7.90 7.51 -0.45
CA PHE A 297 -9.11 7.18 -1.23
C PHE A 297 -8.87 7.06 -2.74
N LEU A 298 -7.76 7.60 -3.22
CA LEU A 298 -7.37 7.55 -4.61
C LEU A 298 -5.85 7.67 -4.72
N GLN A 299 -5.28 7.02 -5.73
CA GLN A 299 -3.92 7.27 -6.17
C GLN A 299 -3.92 7.53 -7.68
N PHE A 300 -2.93 8.28 -8.16
CA PHE A 300 -2.73 8.53 -9.59
C PHE A 300 -1.26 8.83 -9.87
N MET A 301 -0.87 8.75 -11.14
CA MET A 301 0.47 9.10 -11.58
C MET A 301 0.43 10.28 -12.57
N HIS A 302 1.47 11.09 -12.51
CA HIS A 302 1.69 12.21 -13.43
C HIS A 302 3.20 12.36 -13.71
N ASP A 303 3.57 12.79 -14.90
CA ASP A 303 4.97 13.04 -15.31
C ASP A 303 5.52 14.36 -14.77
N ASP A 304 4.65 15.31 -14.42
CA ASP A 304 4.99 16.64 -13.90
C ASP A 304 4.60 16.75 -12.42
N LEU A 305 5.58 17.06 -11.57
CA LEU A 305 5.38 17.16 -10.12
C LEU A 305 4.41 18.28 -9.73
N GLU A 306 4.57 19.46 -10.29
CA GLU A 306 3.77 20.62 -9.90
C GLU A 306 2.32 20.47 -10.32
N LYS A 307 2.09 20.01 -11.56
CA LYS A 307 0.75 19.69 -12.04
C LYS A 307 0.11 18.57 -11.23
N GLY A 308 0.87 17.51 -10.95
CA GLY A 308 0.40 16.41 -10.11
C GLY A 308 -0.01 16.86 -8.71
N MET A 309 0.77 17.73 -8.06
CA MET A 309 0.43 18.32 -6.77
C MET A 309 -0.82 19.21 -6.84
N ALA A 310 -0.99 19.97 -7.91
CA ALA A 310 -2.20 20.79 -8.12
C ALA A 310 -3.45 19.91 -8.32
N ILE A 311 -3.33 18.84 -9.12
CA ILE A 311 -4.39 17.85 -9.33
C ILE A 311 -4.76 17.17 -8.02
N LYS A 312 -3.78 16.72 -7.22
CA LYS A 312 -3.98 16.12 -5.90
C LYS A 312 -4.84 17.01 -5.00
N LYS A 313 -4.43 18.28 -4.82
CA LYS A 313 -5.17 19.25 -3.99
C LYS A 313 -6.61 19.43 -4.47
N ARG A 314 -6.80 19.54 -5.79
CA ARG A 314 -8.13 19.68 -6.38
C ARG A 314 -9.02 18.47 -6.16
N ILE A 315 -8.47 17.26 -6.33
CA ILE A 315 -9.21 16.01 -6.11
C ILE A 315 -9.59 15.86 -4.63
N GLU A 316 -8.67 16.13 -3.71
CA GLU A 316 -8.95 16.09 -2.26
C GLU A 316 -10.07 17.06 -1.87
N PHE A 317 -10.05 18.29 -2.39
CA PHE A 317 -11.12 19.26 -2.18
C PHE A 317 -12.46 18.79 -2.75
N LEU A 318 -12.48 18.35 -4.01
CA LEU A 318 -13.70 17.88 -4.68
C LEU A 318 -14.28 16.64 -3.99
N PHE A 319 -13.43 15.75 -3.48
CA PHE A 319 -13.90 14.61 -2.71
C PHE A 319 -14.64 15.04 -1.44
N VAL A 320 -14.07 15.95 -0.67
CA VAL A 320 -14.73 16.51 0.53
C VAL A 320 -16.06 17.16 0.16
N LEU A 321 -16.09 17.98 -0.88
CA LEU A 321 -17.31 18.63 -1.35
C LEU A 321 -18.38 17.61 -1.76
N THR A 322 -18.03 16.57 -2.50
CA THR A 322 -18.97 15.51 -2.89
C THR A 322 -19.52 14.75 -1.70
N GLN A 323 -18.71 14.50 -0.65
CA GLN A 323 -19.17 13.85 0.58
C GLN A 323 -20.17 14.75 1.34
N ILE A 324 -19.90 16.04 1.45
CA ILE A 324 -20.80 17.00 2.10
C ILE A 324 -22.15 17.06 1.33
N ILE A 325 -22.11 17.20 0.02
CA ILE A 325 -23.32 17.21 -0.81
C ILE A 325 -24.11 15.91 -0.63
N THR A 326 -23.43 14.77 -0.60
CA THR A 326 -24.07 13.46 -0.39
C THR A 326 -24.77 13.40 0.97
N MET A 327 -24.14 13.87 2.04
CA MET A 327 -24.77 13.90 3.37
C MET A 327 -26.00 14.80 3.37
N ILE A 328 -25.92 15.98 2.75
CA ILE A 328 -27.06 16.90 2.62
C ILE A 328 -28.21 16.22 1.87
N LEU A 329 -27.92 15.55 0.75
CA LEU A 329 -28.92 14.85 -0.03
C LEU A 329 -29.57 13.69 0.74
N ILE A 330 -28.80 12.95 1.55
CA ILE A 330 -29.35 11.89 2.43
C ILE A 330 -30.33 12.49 3.44
N VAL A 331 -29.91 13.54 4.16
CA VAL A 331 -30.78 14.22 5.12
C VAL A 331 -32.02 14.76 4.47
N PHE A 332 -31.88 15.42 3.33
CA PHE A 332 -33.02 15.94 2.55
C PHE A 332 -33.94 14.82 2.09
N THR A 333 -33.43 13.68 1.64
CA THR A 333 -34.22 12.50 1.28
C THR A 333 -35.05 11.99 2.44
N ILE A 334 -34.46 11.91 3.65
CA ILE A 334 -35.19 11.52 4.86
C ILE A 334 -36.32 12.51 5.15
N VAL A 335 -36.03 13.82 5.11
CA VAL A 335 -37.07 14.86 5.34
C VAL A 335 -38.20 14.76 4.32
N VAL A 336 -37.87 14.54 3.03
CA VAL A 336 -38.87 14.39 1.96
C VAL A 336 -39.73 13.15 2.15
N LEU A 337 -39.17 12.04 2.61
CA LEU A 337 -39.93 10.81 2.88
C LEU A 337 -41.07 11.04 3.91
N PHE A 338 -40.79 11.83 4.95
CA PHE A 338 -41.75 12.13 6.01
C PHE A 338 -42.60 13.38 5.74
N SER A 339 -42.34 14.08 4.64
CA SER A 339 -43.12 15.27 4.26
C SER A 339 -44.42 14.92 3.55
N LYS A 340 -45.32 15.89 3.53
CA LYS A 340 -46.54 15.84 2.72
C LYS A 340 -46.37 16.40 1.28
N TRP A 341 -45.13 16.50 0.81
CA TRP A 341 -44.80 17.07 -0.49
C TRP A 341 -45.31 16.19 -1.63
N ASN A 342 -46.11 16.77 -2.49
CA ASN A 342 -46.78 16.03 -3.58
C ASN A 342 -45.82 15.46 -4.63
N CYS A 343 -44.63 16.09 -4.81
CA CYS A 343 -43.63 15.65 -5.76
C CYS A 343 -42.57 14.69 -5.17
N LYS A 344 -42.73 14.24 -3.92
CA LYS A 344 -41.75 13.41 -3.22
C LYS A 344 -41.38 12.12 -3.98
N TYR A 345 -42.33 11.51 -4.66
CA TYR A 345 -42.07 10.27 -5.41
C TYR A 345 -41.18 10.53 -6.63
N ILE A 346 -41.38 11.68 -7.33
CA ILE A 346 -40.50 12.07 -8.43
C ILE A 346 -39.08 12.29 -7.94
N PHE A 347 -38.92 12.99 -6.83
CA PHE A 347 -37.62 13.21 -6.20
C PHE A 347 -36.96 11.88 -5.81
N LEU A 348 -37.67 10.97 -5.16
CA LEU A 348 -37.15 9.66 -4.76
C LEU A 348 -36.75 8.80 -5.97
N ILE A 349 -37.55 8.83 -7.04
CA ILE A 349 -37.19 8.14 -8.30
C ILE A 349 -35.91 8.73 -8.88
N MET A 350 -35.78 10.07 -8.92
CA MET A 350 -34.53 10.72 -9.36
C MET A 350 -33.32 10.29 -8.51
N MET A 351 -33.46 10.22 -7.18
CA MET A 351 -32.40 9.77 -6.28
C MET A 351 -32.03 8.30 -6.53
N VAL A 352 -33.02 7.43 -6.79
CA VAL A 352 -32.77 6.03 -7.16
C VAL A 352 -32.04 5.94 -8.50
N LEU A 353 -32.47 6.69 -9.51
CA LEU A 353 -31.80 6.73 -10.81
C LEU A 353 -30.36 7.22 -10.68
N LEU A 354 -30.14 8.28 -9.90
CA LEU A 354 -28.80 8.79 -9.63
C LEU A 354 -27.94 7.73 -8.90
N TYR A 355 -28.53 7.01 -7.96
CA TYR A 355 -27.88 5.89 -7.31
C TYR A 355 -27.52 4.77 -8.29
N LEU A 356 -28.41 4.43 -9.22
CA LEU A 356 -28.19 3.38 -10.20
C LEU A 356 -27.09 3.73 -11.22
N THR A 357 -26.84 5.03 -11.49
CA THR A 357 -25.75 5.42 -12.42
C THR A 357 -24.37 4.94 -12.00
N ARG A 358 -24.17 4.65 -10.73
CA ARG A 358 -22.92 4.09 -10.20
C ARG A 358 -22.58 2.71 -10.79
N PHE A 359 -23.61 1.91 -11.16
CA PHE A 359 -23.41 0.59 -11.76
C PHE A 359 -22.94 0.68 -13.22
N LEU A 360 -23.04 1.85 -13.82
CA LEU A 360 -22.51 2.12 -15.15
C LEU A 360 -21.00 2.38 -15.16
N ASN A 361 -20.37 2.51 -13.99
CA ASN A 361 -18.92 2.69 -13.91
C ASN A 361 -18.21 1.36 -14.18
N PRO A 362 -17.39 1.26 -15.25
CA PRO A 362 -16.67 0.03 -15.62
C PRO A 362 -15.74 -0.48 -14.51
N HIS A 363 -15.28 0.39 -13.62
CA HIS A 363 -14.46 0.01 -12.47
C HIS A 363 -15.23 -0.78 -11.40
N ASN A 364 -16.56 -0.66 -11.34
CA ASN A 364 -17.39 -1.45 -10.43
C ASN A 364 -17.50 -2.93 -10.81
N THR A 365 -17.11 -3.30 -12.02
CA THR A 365 -17.23 -4.68 -12.53
C THR A 365 -15.96 -5.53 -12.31
N SER A 366 -14.85 -4.92 -11.87
CA SER A 366 -13.53 -5.55 -11.84
C SER A 366 -13.06 -5.99 -10.46
N TYR A 367 -13.90 -5.96 -9.44
CA TYR A 367 -13.48 -6.14 -8.06
C TYR A 367 -13.35 -7.59 -7.62
N THR A 368 -12.16 -8.01 -7.22
CA THR A 368 -11.94 -9.26 -6.48
C THR A 368 -11.46 -8.97 -5.07
N LEU A 369 -12.19 -9.52 -4.12
CA LEU A 369 -11.72 -9.61 -2.75
C LEU A 369 -10.51 -10.55 -2.67
N TYR A 370 -9.39 -10.02 -2.24
CA TYR A 370 -8.25 -10.84 -1.90
C TYR A 370 -8.42 -11.37 -0.47
N LYS A 371 -8.83 -12.62 -0.34
CA LYS A 371 -9.19 -13.24 0.95
C LYS A 371 -8.01 -13.38 1.94
N GLY A 372 -6.76 -13.39 1.45
CA GLY A 372 -5.58 -13.72 2.26
C GLY A 372 -5.01 -12.59 3.12
N GLN A 373 -5.37 -11.33 2.88
CA GLN A 373 -4.76 -10.18 3.56
C GLN A 373 -5.67 -9.37 4.49
N ARG A 374 -6.89 -9.81 4.69
CA ARG A 374 -7.84 -9.12 5.57
C ARG A 374 -7.27 -8.83 6.96
N GLN A 375 -6.47 -9.75 7.49
CA GLN A 375 -5.91 -9.63 8.83
C GLN A 375 -4.69 -8.70 8.90
N THR A 376 -3.86 -8.63 7.86
CA THR A 376 -2.62 -7.86 7.87
C THR A 376 -2.82 -6.38 7.57
N ILE A 377 -3.76 -6.03 6.68
CA ILE A 377 -4.04 -4.63 6.34
C ILE A 377 -4.90 -3.96 7.42
N PHE A 378 -5.81 -4.70 8.04
CA PHE A 378 -6.79 -4.19 9.02
C PHE A 378 -6.68 -4.85 10.39
N GLY A 379 -5.70 -5.70 10.61
CA GLY A 379 -5.49 -6.39 11.87
C GLY A 379 -5.36 -5.39 13.03
N SER A 380 -6.30 -5.45 13.95
CA SER A 380 -6.26 -4.71 15.21
C SER A 380 -5.42 -5.41 16.29
N GLY A 381 -4.93 -6.60 16.00
CA GLY A 381 -4.15 -7.41 16.92
C GLY A 381 -2.64 -7.17 16.82
N PRO A 382 -1.88 -7.63 17.81
CA PRO A 382 -0.43 -7.71 17.70
C PRO A 382 -0.04 -8.57 16.50
N PRO A 383 1.16 -8.40 15.93
CA PRO A 383 1.63 -9.27 14.87
C PRO A 383 1.60 -10.73 15.31
N ILE A 384 1.01 -11.57 14.47
CA ILE A 384 0.94 -13.01 14.69
C ILE A 384 2.31 -13.59 14.36
N GLY A 385 2.87 -14.38 15.24
CA GLY A 385 4.14 -15.08 15.00
C GLY A 385 4.01 -16.13 13.89
N PRO A 386 5.13 -16.59 13.30
CA PRO A 386 5.11 -17.59 12.24
C PRO A 386 4.46 -18.93 12.67
N GLU A 387 4.39 -19.21 13.94
CA GLU A 387 3.82 -20.42 14.52
C GLU A 387 2.28 -20.50 14.41
N GLU A 388 1.60 -19.38 14.29
CA GLU A 388 0.14 -19.32 14.13
C GLU A 388 -0.32 -19.48 12.66
N ILE A 389 0.61 -19.57 11.72
CA ILE A 389 0.31 -19.72 10.28
C ILE A 389 0.28 -21.17 9.86
N THR A 390 0.75 -22.08 10.71
CA THR A 390 0.86 -23.52 10.40
C THR A 390 -0.38 -24.34 10.78
N ASN A 391 -1.45 -23.72 11.30
CA ASN A 391 -2.72 -24.38 11.64
C ASN A 391 -3.86 -24.00 10.71
#